data_2423023e4c2b32ea920e233e9135688d
#
_entry.id   2423023e4c2b32ea920e233e9135688d
#
_cell.length_a   1.000
_cell.length_b   1.000
_cell.length_c   1.000
_cell.angle_alpha   90.00
_cell.angle_beta   90.00
_cell.angle_gamma   90.00
#
_symmetry.space_group_name_H-M   'P 1'
#
loop_
_entity.id
_entity.type
_entity.pdbx_description
1 polymer ?
#
loop_
_entity_poly.entity_id
_entity_poly.type
_entity_poly.pdbx_seq_one_letter_code
_entity_poly.pdbx_strand_id
1 'polypeptide(L)'
;MKNITTYIIAFTLLLISSAFAETYEIQMLNKLEKDRNVFNPSIIYVNSGDTVKWISVDKGHNIAFTKKGVPEGVELYKSKINTDAEYTFNTSGIYAYNCTPHYGLGMIAFVVV
;
A
#
# COMPACT_ATOMS: atom_id res chain seq x y z
N MET A 1 -21.49 -63.26 3.15
CA MET A 1 -21.19 -62.11 2.24
C MET A 1 -20.90 -60.90 3.05
N LYS A 2 -19.68 -60.45 3.00
CA LYS A 2 -19.27 -59.20 3.68
C LYS A 2 -19.59 -58.05 2.77
N ASN A 3 -20.52 -57.19 3.16
CA ASN A 3 -20.71 -55.93 2.50
C ASN A 3 -19.55 -55.03 2.84
N ILE A 4 -18.67 -54.86 1.88
CA ILE A 4 -17.63 -53.85 2.00
C ILE A 4 -18.26 -52.50 1.71
N THR A 5 -18.66 -51.80 2.75
CA THR A 5 -19.05 -50.42 2.60
C THR A 5 -17.76 -49.63 2.40
N THR A 6 -17.46 -49.34 1.16
CA THR A 6 -16.36 -48.45 0.84
C THR A 6 -16.78 -47.06 1.26
N TYR A 7 -16.34 -46.63 2.42
CA TYR A 7 -16.46 -45.20 2.79
C TYR A 7 -15.50 -44.45 1.92
N ILE A 8 -16.01 -43.84 0.87
CA ILE A 8 -15.28 -42.79 0.17
C ILE A 8 -15.31 -41.62 1.09
N ILE A 9 -14.23 -41.47 1.90
CA ILE A 9 -13.97 -40.23 2.58
C ILE A 9 -13.60 -39.27 1.45
N ALA A 10 -14.60 -38.51 0.99
CA ALA A 10 -14.32 -37.38 0.15
C ALA A 10 -13.50 -36.39 1.00
N PHE A 11 -12.19 -36.49 0.87
CA PHE A 11 -11.30 -35.48 1.43
C PHE A 11 -11.52 -34.23 0.61
N THR A 12 -12.49 -33.42 1.04
CA THR A 12 -12.65 -32.09 0.48
C THR A 12 -11.42 -31.32 0.92
N LEU A 13 -10.43 -31.25 0.05
CA LEU A 13 -9.31 -30.37 0.22
C LEU A 13 -9.88 -28.95 0.20
N LEU A 14 -10.19 -28.41 1.38
CA LEU A 14 -10.48 -27.01 1.52
C LEU A 14 -9.16 -26.30 1.21
N LEU A 15 -9.03 -25.86 -0.04
CA LEU A 15 -8.01 -24.87 -0.40
C LEU A 15 -8.38 -23.59 0.32
N ILE A 16 -8.01 -23.48 1.58
CA ILE A 16 -8.00 -22.20 2.25
C ILE A 16 -6.85 -21.43 1.59
N SER A 17 -7.19 -20.66 0.54
CA SER A 17 -6.28 -19.63 0.09
C SER A 17 -6.22 -18.59 1.21
N SER A 18 -5.28 -18.75 2.14
CA SER A 18 -4.95 -17.69 3.05
C SER A 18 -4.34 -16.57 2.21
N ALA A 19 -5.12 -15.52 1.96
CA ALA A 19 -4.59 -14.29 1.41
C ALA A 19 -3.65 -13.71 2.46
N PHE A 20 -2.34 -13.84 2.25
CA PHE A 20 -1.35 -13.19 3.08
C PHE A 20 -1.33 -11.71 2.75
N ALA A 21 -1.36 -10.85 3.78
CA ALA A 21 -1.10 -9.43 3.62
C ALA A 21 0.33 -9.24 3.09
N GLU A 22 0.47 -8.41 2.06
CA GLU A 22 1.76 -8.10 1.46
C GLU A 22 2.25 -6.73 1.92
N THR A 23 3.57 -6.54 1.83
CA THR A 23 4.21 -5.25 2.09
C THR A 23 4.88 -4.76 0.81
N TYR A 24 4.58 -3.53 0.43
CA TYR A 24 5.11 -2.87 -0.76
C TYR A 24 6.01 -1.73 -0.35
N GLU A 25 7.09 -1.51 -1.09
CA GLU A 25 8.00 -0.39 -0.84
C GLU A 25 7.86 0.67 -1.92
N ILE A 26 7.85 1.93 -1.49
CA ILE A 26 7.88 3.11 -2.34
C ILE A 26 9.09 3.94 -1.93
N GLN A 27 9.90 4.32 -2.90
CA GLN A 27 11.06 5.17 -2.68
C GLN A 27 10.67 6.65 -2.76
N MET A 28 11.23 7.46 -1.87
CA MET A 28 11.13 8.91 -1.92
C MET A 28 12.45 9.46 -2.46
N LEU A 29 12.40 10.04 -3.65
CA LEU A 29 13.58 10.39 -4.45
C LEU A 29 13.60 11.86 -4.83
N ASN A 30 14.81 12.43 -4.86
CA ASN A 30 15.05 13.77 -5.41
C ASN A 30 14.96 13.77 -6.94
N LYS A 31 15.35 12.67 -7.56
CA LYS A 31 15.39 12.55 -9.02
C LYS A 31 15.22 11.11 -9.44
N LEU A 32 14.44 10.90 -10.48
CA LEU A 32 14.33 9.64 -11.22
C LEU A 32 14.30 9.98 -12.71
N GLU A 33 15.37 9.64 -13.44
CA GLU A 33 15.55 10.02 -14.84
C GLU A 33 15.44 11.54 -15.05
N LYS A 34 14.37 12.02 -15.71
CA LYS A 34 14.12 13.44 -15.95
C LYS A 34 13.22 14.08 -14.86
N ASP A 35 12.55 13.27 -14.07
CA ASP A 35 11.62 13.74 -13.07
C ASP A 35 12.33 14.07 -11.76
N ARG A 36 11.87 15.14 -11.12
CA ARG A 36 12.39 15.57 -9.82
C ARG A 36 11.33 15.45 -8.75
N ASN A 37 11.77 15.13 -7.54
CA ASN A 37 10.92 15.00 -6.37
C ASN A 37 9.77 14.03 -6.64
N VAL A 38 10.06 12.74 -6.63
CA VAL A 38 9.13 11.69 -7.03
C VAL A 38 8.98 10.61 -5.97
N PHE A 39 7.79 10.03 -5.92
CA PHE A 39 7.54 8.73 -5.31
C PHE A 39 7.68 7.66 -6.38
N ASN A 40 8.46 6.64 -6.10
CA ASN A 40 8.69 5.55 -7.06
C ASN A 40 8.35 4.19 -6.47
N PRO A 41 7.33 3.49 -6.97
CA PRO A 41 6.38 3.91 -8.00
C PRO A 41 5.38 4.97 -7.51
N SER A 42 4.81 5.74 -8.43
CA SER A 42 3.86 6.81 -8.11
C SER A 42 2.40 6.36 -8.02
N ILE A 43 2.09 5.20 -8.55
CA ILE A 43 0.77 4.57 -8.44
C ILE A 43 0.98 3.10 -8.17
N ILE A 44 0.36 2.59 -7.10
CA ILE A 44 0.35 1.16 -6.79
C ILE A 44 -1.07 0.69 -6.46
N TYR A 45 -1.29 -0.59 -6.73
CA TYR A 45 -2.53 -1.29 -6.42
C TYR A 45 -2.25 -2.31 -5.34
N VAL A 46 -2.99 -2.23 -4.25
CA VAL A 46 -2.83 -3.13 -3.11
C VAL A 46 -4.18 -3.70 -2.70
N ASN A 47 -4.18 -4.75 -1.91
CA ASN A 47 -5.38 -5.31 -1.33
C ASN A 47 -5.61 -4.77 0.09
N SER A 48 -6.86 -4.76 0.53
CA SER A 48 -7.18 -4.43 1.92
C SER A 48 -6.40 -5.33 2.87
N GLY A 49 -5.75 -4.72 3.86
CA GLY A 49 -4.86 -5.39 4.81
C GLY A 49 -3.38 -5.31 4.45
N ASP A 50 -3.05 -4.88 3.23
CA ASP A 50 -1.66 -4.70 2.81
C ASP A 50 -1.03 -3.45 3.42
N THR A 51 0.29 -3.46 3.51
CA THR A 51 1.08 -2.37 4.08
C THR A 51 1.96 -1.76 3.01
N VAL A 52 2.08 -0.45 3.01
CA VAL A 52 3.04 0.29 2.21
C VAL A 52 4.09 0.92 3.11
N LYS A 53 5.35 0.72 2.74
CA LYS A 53 6.50 1.38 3.36
C LYS A 53 7.09 2.39 2.40
N TRP A 54 7.19 3.63 2.83
CA TRP A 54 7.89 4.68 2.10
C TRP A 54 9.29 4.79 2.66
N ILE A 55 10.27 4.58 1.78
CA ILE A 55 11.67 4.58 2.15
C ILE A 55 12.29 5.94 1.86
N SER A 56 12.86 6.56 2.88
CA SER A 56 13.56 7.84 2.77
C SER A 56 14.94 7.62 2.15
N VAL A 57 14.97 7.39 0.83
CA VAL A 57 16.21 7.19 0.08
C VAL A 57 17.00 8.50 0.04
N ASP A 58 16.33 9.58 -0.35
CA ASP A 58 16.88 10.93 -0.35
C ASP A 58 16.26 11.78 0.76
N LYS A 59 16.97 12.81 1.18
CA LYS A 59 16.50 13.74 2.21
C LYS A 59 15.48 14.74 1.67
N GLY A 60 14.64 15.26 2.56
CA GLY A 60 13.72 16.35 2.27
C GLY A 60 12.31 15.88 1.91
N HIS A 61 11.96 14.65 2.19
CA HIS A 61 10.67 14.08 1.84
C HIS A 61 9.91 13.52 3.04
N ASN A 62 8.60 13.54 2.90
CA ASN A 62 7.67 12.84 3.77
C ASN A 62 6.48 12.34 2.95
N ILE A 63 5.53 11.67 3.59
CA ILE A 63 4.22 11.42 3.01
C ILE A 63 3.13 12.09 3.85
N ALA A 64 2.14 12.62 3.18
CA ALA A 64 0.96 13.20 3.81
C ALA A 64 -0.28 12.88 2.98
N PHE A 65 -1.28 12.28 3.58
CA PHE A 65 -2.54 12.05 2.90
C PHE A 65 -3.16 13.39 2.52
N THR A 66 -3.61 13.50 1.28
CA THR A 66 -4.23 14.71 0.77
C THR A 66 -5.62 14.87 1.37
N LYS A 67 -5.91 16.04 1.93
CA LYS A 67 -7.24 16.36 2.46
C LYS A 67 -8.29 16.17 1.36
N LYS A 68 -9.36 15.43 1.68
CA LYS A 68 -10.40 15.02 0.72
C LYS A 68 -9.91 14.08 -0.40
N GLY A 69 -8.68 13.61 -0.33
CA GLY A 69 -8.10 12.67 -1.28
C GLY A 69 -8.04 11.23 -0.78
N VAL A 70 -8.74 10.91 0.31
CA VAL A 70 -8.83 9.57 0.90
C VAL A 70 -10.29 9.15 1.07
N PRO A 71 -10.56 7.85 1.25
CA PRO A 71 -11.94 7.40 1.49
C PRO A 71 -12.57 8.07 2.71
N GLU A 72 -13.89 8.23 2.69
CA GLU A 72 -14.64 8.79 3.80
C GLU A 72 -14.38 8.00 5.11
N GLY A 73 -14.17 8.73 6.19
CA GLY A 73 -13.92 8.15 7.51
C GLY A 73 -12.48 7.75 7.77
N VAL A 74 -11.60 7.84 6.79
CA VAL A 74 -10.17 7.57 6.96
C VAL A 74 -9.48 8.82 7.53
N GLU A 75 -8.75 8.64 8.62
CA GLU A 75 -7.94 9.70 9.21
C GLU A 75 -6.76 10.07 8.32
N LEU A 76 -6.41 11.35 8.30
CA LEU A 76 -5.27 11.83 7.51
C LEU A 76 -3.97 11.46 8.19
N TYR A 77 -3.19 10.61 7.52
CA TYR A 77 -1.87 10.20 7.97
C TYR A 77 -0.80 11.13 7.41
N LYS A 78 0.16 11.48 8.26
CA LYS A 78 1.31 12.31 7.89
C LYS A 78 2.56 11.81 8.58
N SER A 79 3.62 11.62 7.83
CA SER A 79 4.92 11.23 8.37
C SER A 79 5.84 12.44 8.63
N LYS A 80 6.88 12.20 9.40
CA LYS A 80 7.95 13.17 9.61
C LYS A 80 8.86 13.22 8.39
N ILE A 81 9.42 14.40 8.11
CA ILE A 81 10.43 14.58 7.06
C ILE A 81 11.69 13.80 7.41
N ASN A 82 12.34 13.21 6.42
CA ASN A 82 13.59 12.45 6.54
C ASN A 82 13.47 11.13 7.30
N THR A 83 12.27 10.59 7.45
CA THR A 83 12.04 9.30 8.09
C THR A 83 11.29 8.36 7.16
N ASP A 84 11.55 7.07 7.29
CA ASP A 84 10.70 6.07 6.67
C ASP A 84 9.29 6.14 7.26
N ALA A 85 8.30 5.83 6.45
CA ALA A 85 6.90 5.81 6.84
C ALA A 85 6.27 4.45 6.53
N GLU A 86 5.23 4.10 7.25
CA GLU A 86 4.52 2.84 7.06
C GLU A 86 3.03 3.04 7.36
N TYR A 87 2.19 2.48 6.52
CA TYR A 87 0.74 2.54 6.70
C TYR A 87 0.08 1.25 6.19
N THR A 88 -0.82 0.69 6.99
CA THR A 88 -1.63 -0.48 6.60
C THR A 88 -3.00 -0.03 6.13
N PHE A 89 -3.36 -0.41 4.90
CA PHE A 89 -4.59 0.01 4.24
C PHE A 89 -5.71 -0.99 4.48
N ASN A 90 -6.68 -0.65 5.32
CA ASN A 90 -7.82 -1.52 5.66
C ASN A 90 -9.13 -1.11 5.01
N THR A 91 -9.19 0.07 4.41
CA THR A 91 -10.39 0.59 3.77
C THR A 91 -10.16 0.72 2.28
N SER A 92 -11.04 0.10 1.47
CA SER A 92 -10.96 0.18 0.02
C SER A 92 -11.19 1.59 -0.49
N GLY A 93 -10.54 1.95 -1.57
CA GLY A 93 -10.69 3.23 -2.23
C GLY A 93 -9.38 3.77 -2.77
N ILE A 94 -9.39 5.03 -3.19
CA ILE A 94 -8.22 5.72 -3.73
C ILE A 94 -7.67 6.66 -2.67
N TYR A 95 -6.38 6.55 -2.42
CA TYR A 95 -5.66 7.40 -1.47
C TYR A 95 -4.66 8.27 -2.24
N ALA A 96 -4.96 9.55 -2.33
CA ALA A 96 -4.01 10.54 -2.83
C ALA A 96 -3.10 11.00 -1.69
N TYR A 97 -1.82 11.07 -1.94
CA TYR A 97 -0.86 11.58 -0.97
C TYR A 97 0.19 12.44 -1.65
N ASN A 98 0.87 13.24 -0.86
CA ASN A 98 1.87 14.18 -1.34
C ASN A 98 3.05 14.25 -0.38
N CYS A 99 4.10 14.90 -0.83
CA CYS A 99 5.23 15.31 0.00
C CYS A 99 5.01 16.75 0.41
N THR A 100 4.95 17.05 1.70
CA THR A 100 4.63 18.39 2.21
C THR A 100 5.57 19.46 1.66
N PRO A 101 6.92 19.32 1.71
CA PRO A 101 7.80 20.35 1.16
C PRO A 101 7.72 20.52 -0.35
N HIS A 102 7.32 19.48 -1.11
CA HIS A 102 7.36 19.50 -2.57
C HIS A 102 5.98 19.38 -3.22
N TYR A 103 4.92 19.56 -2.44
CA TYR A 103 3.55 19.51 -2.96
C TYR A 103 3.35 20.50 -4.12
N GLY A 104 3.81 21.75 -3.95
CA GLY A 104 3.72 22.76 -4.99
C GLY A 104 4.56 22.47 -6.24
N LEU A 105 5.47 21.51 -6.19
CA LEU A 105 6.29 21.05 -7.31
C LEU A 105 5.74 19.77 -7.95
N GLY A 106 4.56 19.31 -7.53
CA GLY A 106 3.90 18.16 -8.11
C GLY A 106 4.34 16.80 -7.55
N MET A 107 4.94 16.75 -6.36
CA MET A 107 5.27 15.47 -5.71
C MET A 107 4.02 14.85 -5.08
N ILE A 108 3.26 14.17 -5.92
CA ILE A 108 1.95 13.56 -5.61
C ILE A 108 1.94 12.12 -6.11
N ALA A 109 1.26 11.25 -5.39
CA ALA A 109 1.13 9.85 -5.76
C ALA A 109 -0.18 9.25 -5.24
N PHE A 110 -0.45 7.98 -5.61
CA PHE A 110 -1.69 7.32 -5.28
C PHE A 110 -1.46 5.87 -4.85
N VAL A 111 -2.23 5.44 -3.87
CA VAL A 111 -2.43 4.03 -3.54
C VAL A 111 -3.89 3.70 -3.82
N VAL A 112 -4.12 2.66 -4.61
CA VAL A 112 -5.46 2.14 -4.92
C VAL A 112 -5.67 0.84 -4.18
N VAL A 113 -6.66 0.80 -3.33
CA VAL A 113 -6.97 -0.35 -2.47
C VAL A 113 -8.24 -1.06 -2.92
#